data_425334e1d42a1313daf3a0c8f3e238b9
#
_entry.id   425334e1d42a1313daf3a0c8f3e238b9
#
_cell.length_a   1.000
_cell.length_b   1.000
_cell.length_c   1.000
_cell.angle_alpha   90.00
_cell.angle_beta   90.00
_cell.angle_gamma   90.00
#
_symmetry.space_group_name_H-M   'P 1'
#
loop_
_entity.id
_entity.type
_entity.pdbx_description
1 polymer ?
#
loop_
_entity_poly.entity_id
_entity_poly.type
_entity_poly.pdbx_seq_one_letter_code
_entity_poly.pdbx_strand_id
1 'polypeptide(L)'
;MDFSPSATSRIWLQKAQTFFERYVLPHNAAWHQSVADGVYPPPFLADLKALAQDEGLWNLCLPTLPLGAPGTCLSNLQYAPIAELLGRLPWASEVFNCQAPDSGNMELLLRYADAWQSARWLAPLLNGQIRSAFAMSEPDIASSDPANLQTSLRRDGDTLVLQGRKWFITGAAHPDCRLLIVMCRDLDGVGQIDADGHRQHSLVLVPMDAPGVQVLRNIPMLHHLAPEGHCEILLHDVRLGPQALLGQAGAAFAMAQARLGPGRLHHGMRSIGQCELALRLACARVRERQAFGHHVSAFSNVQDWIAQSRVAIDQARLLLLQTAWRLDQADSDPHQLRSDVAAVKVVAAQLQTQVVDRAIQMFGAMGLSPDTPLAYFWSWGRAMHLMDGPDEVHLRSIARHSLRQSADQGASLAAYFTTPEQLQSPPRIR
;
A
#
# COMPACT_ATOMS: atom_id res chain seq x y z
N MET A 1 -26.66 -3.30 -3.79
CA MET A 1 -25.45 -2.60 -3.34
C MET A 1 -25.48 -1.22 -3.95
N ASP A 2 -25.47 -0.18 -3.14
CA ASP A 2 -25.43 1.22 -3.61
C ASP A 2 -23.99 1.72 -3.47
N PHE A 3 -23.35 2.02 -4.59
CA PHE A 3 -21.99 2.60 -4.62
C PHE A 3 -21.96 4.12 -4.60
N SER A 4 -23.12 4.76 -4.52
CA SER A 4 -23.19 6.21 -4.34
C SER A 4 -22.56 6.60 -3.01
N PRO A 5 -21.69 7.62 -2.98
CA PRO A 5 -21.12 8.08 -1.72
C PRO A 5 -22.22 8.46 -0.72
N SER A 6 -22.11 7.96 0.52
CA SER A 6 -23.02 8.37 1.60
C SER A 6 -22.96 9.88 1.83
N ALA A 7 -23.96 10.45 2.55
CA ALA A 7 -23.94 11.87 2.89
C ALA A 7 -22.64 12.24 3.65
N THR A 8 -22.23 11.41 4.60
CA THR A 8 -20.98 11.57 5.35
C THR A 8 -19.77 11.54 4.41
N SER A 9 -19.70 10.56 3.49
CA SER A 9 -18.59 10.45 2.53
C SER A 9 -18.50 11.68 1.63
N ARG A 10 -19.63 12.21 1.16
CA ARG A 10 -19.66 13.45 0.35
C ARG A 10 -19.15 14.67 1.11
N ILE A 11 -19.54 14.83 2.38
CA ILE A 11 -19.09 15.95 3.23
C ILE A 11 -17.57 15.91 3.40
N TRP A 12 -17.02 14.74 3.78
CA TRP A 12 -15.59 14.59 4.00
C TRP A 12 -14.78 14.69 2.70
N LEU A 13 -15.29 14.14 1.60
CA LEU A 13 -14.64 14.28 0.30
C LEU A 13 -14.60 15.76 -0.13
N GLN A 14 -15.73 16.48 -0.01
CA GLN A 14 -15.78 17.91 -0.35
C GLN A 14 -14.81 18.73 0.50
N LYS A 15 -14.74 18.44 1.80
CA LYS A 15 -13.81 19.11 2.71
C LYS A 15 -12.36 18.83 2.33
N ALA A 16 -12.01 17.56 2.10
CA ALA A 16 -10.67 17.16 1.67
C ALA A 16 -10.31 17.77 0.30
N GLN A 17 -11.26 17.83 -0.63
CA GLN A 17 -11.04 18.43 -1.95
C GLN A 17 -10.79 19.94 -1.86
N THR A 18 -11.60 20.65 -1.08
CA THR A 18 -11.40 22.09 -0.85
C THR A 18 -10.04 22.38 -0.24
N PHE A 19 -9.64 21.58 0.77
CA PHE A 19 -8.33 21.68 1.39
C PHE A 19 -7.20 21.38 0.41
N PHE A 20 -7.33 20.30 -0.35
CA PHE A 20 -6.36 19.88 -1.35
C PHE A 20 -6.12 20.96 -2.42
N GLU A 21 -7.21 21.51 -3.00
CA GLU A 21 -7.13 22.52 -4.04
C GLU A 21 -6.57 23.85 -3.52
N ARG A 22 -6.95 24.22 -2.30
CA ARG A 22 -6.55 25.51 -1.72
C ARG A 22 -5.15 25.51 -1.14
N TYR A 23 -4.73 24.42 -0.51
CA TYR A 23 -3.50 24.39 0.28
C TYR A 23 -2.45 23.40 -0.23
N VAL A 24 -2.85 22.22 -0.69
CA VAL A 24 -1.88 21.19 -1.09
C VAL A 24 -1.41 21.39 -2.53
N LEU A 25 -2.31 21.48 -3.48
CA LEU A 25 -1.99 21.61 -4.90
C LEU A 25 -1.07 22.81 -5.23
N PRO A 26 -1.26 24.01 -4.66
CA PRO A 26 -0.39 25.14 -4.93
C PRO A 26 1.07 24.93 -4.49
N HIS A 27 1.32 24.04 -3.52
CA HIS A 27 2.66 23.74 -3.04
C HIS A 27 3.39 22.67 -3.87
N ASN A 28 2.74 22.08 -4.89
CA ASN A 28 3.34 20.97 -5.62
C ASN A 28 4.68 21.33 -6.30
N ALA A 29 4.77 22.50 -6.95
CA ALA A 29 6.00 22.94 -7.57
C ALA A 29 7.11 23.17 -6.51
N ALA A 30 6.76 23.82 -5.39
CA ALA A 30 7.68 24.06 -4.28
C ALA A 30 8.16 22.76 -3.64
N TRP A 31 7.30 21.73 -3.55
CA TRP A 31 7.69 20.41 -3.07
C TRP A 31 8.76 19.77 -3.95
N HIS A 32 8.55 19.75 -5.27
CA HIS A 32 9.51 19.20 -6.22
C HIS A 32 10.84 19.95 -6.20
N GLN A 33 10.80 21.29 -6.11
CA GLN A 33 12.00 22.11 -6.04
C GLN A 33 12.78 21.83 -4.74
N SER A 34 12.10 21.79 -3.60
CA SER A 34 12.73 21.50 -2.29
C SER A 34 13.44 20.14 -2.29
N VAL A 35 12.78 19.10 -2.81
CA VAL A 35 13.38 17.77 -2.94
C VAL A 35 14.58 17.76 -3.89
N ALA A 36 14.49 18.46 -5.02
CA ALA A 36 15.59 18.58 -5.98
C ALA A 36 16.81 19.30 -5.37
N ASP A 37 16.57 20.27 -4.49
CA ASP A 37 17.60 21.00 -3.73
C ASP A 37 18.15 20.19 -2.53
N GLY A 38 17.66 18.95 -2.32
CA GLY A 38 18.08 18.09 -1.22
C GLY A 38 17.47 18.47 0.14
N VAL A 39 16.43 19.30 0.17
CA VAL A 39 15.73 19.72 1.39
C VAL A 39 14.48 18.87 1.58
N TYR A 40 14.53 17.95 2.53
CA TYR A 40 13.41 17.05 2.84
C TYR A 40 13.33 16.76 4.36
N PRO A 41 12.12 16.81 4.98
CA PRO A 41 10.86 17.28 4.40
C PRO A 41 10.89 18.79 4.08
N PRO A 42 10.10 19.25 3.08
CA PRO A 42 9.97 20.70 2.83
C PRO A 42 9.45 21.45 4.05
N PRO A 43 9.96 22.65 4.37
CA PRO A 43 9.59 23.39 5.58
C PRO A 43 8.07 23.64 5.72
N PHE A 44 7.38 23.94 4.61
CA PHE A 44 5.93 24.20 4.60
C PHE A 44 5.07 22.96 4.95
N LEU A 45 5.64 21.76 4.92
CA LEU A 45 4.89 20.53 5.17
C LEU A 45 4.37 20.46 6.61
N ALA A 46 5.13 20.97 7.57
CA ALA A 46 4.71 21.03 8.97
C ALA A 46 3.48 21.93 9.15
N ASP A 47 3.45 23.08 8.49
CA ASP A 47 2.32 24.02 8.54
C ASP A 47 1.07 23.41 7.89
N LEU A 48 1.24 22.71 6.76
CA LEU A 48 0.12 22.00 6.12
C LEU A 48 -0.45 20.87 6.99
N LYS A 49 0.41 20.13 7.69
CA LYS A 49 -0.01 19.10 8.66
C LYS A 49 -0.79 19.70 9.82
N ALA A 50 -0.29 20.77 10.42
CA ALA A 50 -0.97 21.48 11.49
C ALA A 50 -2.35 21.99 11.05
N LEU A 51 -2.44 22.60 9.88
CA LEU A 51 -3.69 23.08 9.31
C LEU A 51 -4.67 21.93 9.03
N ALA A 52 -4.19 20.77 8.54
CA ALA A 52 -5.01 19.59 8.33
C ALA A 52 -5.56 19.01 9.65
N GLN A 53 -4.77 19.06 10.74
CA GLN A 53 -5.21 18.67 12.07
C GLN A 53 -6.29 19.61 12.60
N ASP A 54 -6.10 20.91 12.50
CA ASP A 54 -7.06 21.93 12.95
C ASP A 54 -8.40 21.83 12.22
N GLU A 55 -8.35 21.45 10.95
CA GLU A 55 -9.51 21.18 10.10
C GLU A 55 -10.14 19.79 10.37
N GLY A 56 -9.57 18.96 11.24
CA GLY A 56 -10.01 17.57 11.48
C GLY A 56 -9.80 16.63 10.31
N LEU A 57 -8.96 16.99 9.35
CA LEU A 57 -8.55 16.16 8.20
C LEU A 57 -7.30 15.34 8.55
N TRP A 58 -7.39 14.51 9.58
CA TRP A 58 -6.25 13.79 10.13
C TRP A 58 -6.53 12.32 10.34
N ASN A 59 -5.57 11.44 10.07
CA ASN A 59 -5.70 9.99 10.21
C ASN A 59 -6.95 9.41 9.53
N LEU A 60 -7.37 9.97 8.41
CA LEU A 60 -8.60 9.64 7.70
C LEU A 60 -8.67 8.17 7.25
N CYS A 61 -7.51 7.52 7.16
CA CYS A 61 -7.35 6.14 6.70
C CYS A 61 -7.54 5.07 7.81
N LEU A 62 -7.80 5.47 9.05
CA LEU A 62 -7.85 4.57 10.21
C LEU A 62 -9.30 4.38 10.70
N PRO A 63 -9.99 3.29 10.30
CA PRO A 63 -11.39 3.06 10.64
C PRO A 63 -11.61 2.62 12.09
N THR A 64 -10.56 2.19 12.79
CA THR A 64 -10.62 1.58 14.14
C THR A 64 -9.93 2.41 15.22
N LEU A 65 -9.91 3.73 15.07
CA LEU A 65 -9.32 4.61 16.10
C LEU A 65 -10.10 4.54 17.42
N PRO A 66 -9.41 4.46 18.56
CA PRO A 66 -10.05 4.58 19.88
C PRO A 66 -10.72 5.94 20.07
N LEU A 67 -11.75 5.98 20.89
CA LEU A 67 -12.41 7.23 21.25
C LEU A 67 -11.40 8.21 21.87
N GLY A 68 -11.36 9.44 21.37
CA GLY A 68 -10.43 10.48 21.80
C GLY A 68 -9.05 10.44 21.15
N ALA A 69 -8.74 9.45 20.32
CA ALA A 69 -7.53 9.48 19.50
C ALA A 69 -7.67 10.52 18.36
N PRO A 70 -6.56 11.13 17.90
CA PRO A 70 -6.62 12.11 16.83
C PRO A 70 -6.98 11.43 15.49
N GLY A 71 -8.13 11.81 14.92
CA GLY A 71 -8.57 11.27 13.61
C GLY A 71 -10.09 11.24 13.47
N THR A 72 -10.55 10.83 12.30
CA THR A 72 -11.96 10.98 11.88
C THR A 72 -12.73 9.66 11.84
N CYS A 73 -12.07 8.50 11.97
CA CYS A 73 -12.68 7.16 11.92
C CYS A 73 -13.58 6.94 10.70
N LEU A 74 -13.12 7.32 9.51
CA LEU A 74 -13.83 6.99 8.27
C LEU A 74 -13.72 5.50 7.99
N SER A 75 -14.80 4.88 7.52
CA SER A 75 -14.73 3.51 7.01
C SER A 75 -13.87 3.44 5.74
N ASN A 76 -13.42 2.25 5.35
CA ASN A 76 -12.64 2.07 4.12
C ASN A 76 -13.40 2.60 2.90
N LEU A 77 -14.71 2.34 2.83
CA LEU A 77 -15.56 2.84 1.74
C LEU A 77 -15.67 4.36 1.74
N GLN A 78 -15.75 4.99 2.92
CA GLN A 78 -15.82 6.45 3.03
C GLN A 78 -14.48 7.12 2.69
N TYR A 79 -13.37 6.49 3.04
CA TYR A 79 -12.02 6.99 2.75
C TYR A 79 -11.61 6.79 1.28
N ALA A 80 -12.16 5.79 0.58
CA ALA A 80 -11.77 5.44 -0.78
C ALA A 80 -11.69 6.64 -1.75
N PRO A 81 -12.73 7.48 -1.89
CA PRO A 81 -12.68 8.63 -2.80
C PRO A 81 -11.69 9.72 -2.36
N ILE A 82 -11.42 9.84 -1.06
CA ILE A 82 -10.40 10.77 -0.53
C ILE A 82 -9.00 10.25 -0.88
N ALA A 83 -8.74 8.97 -0.70
CA ALA A 83 -7.46 8.37 -1.08
C ALA A 83 -7.21 8.48 -2.60
N GLU A 84 -8.25 8.35 -3.42
CA GLU A 84 -8.18 8.61 -4.86
C GLU A 84 -7.77 10.06 -5.15
N LEU A 85 -8.38 11.03 -4.48
CA LEU A 85 -8.01 12.45 -4.58
C LEU A 85 -6.54 12.67 -4.22
N LEU A 86 -6.11 12.15 -3.06
CA LEU A 86 -4.73 12.31 -2.56
C LEU A 86 -3.71 11.62 -3.45
N GLY A 87 -4.10 10.54 -4.15
CA GLY A 87 -3.25 9.84 -5.11
C GLY A 87 -2.73 10.70 -6.25
N ARG A 88 -3.40 11.81 -6.58
CA ARG A 88 -2.99 12.72 -7.65
C ARG A 88 -1.63 13.37 -7.41
N LEU A 89 -1.23 13.54 -6.16
CA LEU A 89 0.12 13.99 -5.78
C LEU A 89 0.75 12.95 -4.85
N PRO A 90 1.95 12.43 -5.19
CA PRO A 90 2.58 11.35 -4.43
C PRO A 90 2.76 11.65 -2.93
N TRP A 91 3.02 12.90 -2.59
CA TRP A 91 3.28 13.37 -1.24
C TRP A 91 2.02 13.82 -0.46
N ALA A 92 0.87 14.02 -1.14
CA ALA A 92 -0.32 14.61 -0.51
C ALA A 92 -0.84 13.82 0.69
N SER A 93 -0.75 12.48 0.66
CA SER A 93 -1.20 11.64 1.78
C SER A 93 -0.47 11.93 3.09
N GLU A 94 0.75 12.46 3.02
CA GLU A 94 1.53 12.82 4.20
C GLU A 94 0.97 14.01 4.97
N VAL A 95 0.37 14.96 4.27
CA VAL A 95 -0.30 16.13 4.88
C VAL A 95 -1.40 15.71 5.85
N PHE A 96 -2.05 14.58 5.60
CA PHE A 96 -3.19 14.06 6.35
C PHE A 96 -2.83 12.87 7.26
N ASN A 97 -1.54 12.58 7.45
CA ASN A 97 -1.02 11.40 8.15
C ASN A 97 -1.60 10.08 7.63
N CYS A 98 -1.81 9.97 6.32
CA CYS A 98 -2.41 8.81 5.65
C CYS A 98 -1.44 8.10 4.70
N GLN A 99 -0.14 8.42 4.74
CA GLN A 99 0.86 7.81 3.88
C GLN A 99 1.27 6.41 4.36
N ALA A 100 1.69 5.57 3.43
CA ALA A 100 2.41 4.35 3.74
C ALA A 100 3.90 4.66 4.00
N PRO A 101 4.59 3.91 4.90
CA PRO A 101 4.12 2.73 5.61
C PRO A 101 3.39 3.02 6.93
N ASP A 102 3.36 4.27 7.40
CA ASP A 102 2.86 4.65 8.73
C ASP A 102 1.40 4.28 8.94
N SER A 103 0.53 4.49 7.94
CA SER A 103 -0.88 4.12 8.04
C SER A 103 -1.08 2.64 8.40
N GLY A 104 -0.36 1.74 7.72
CA GLY A 104 -0.40 0.32 8.04
C GLY A 104 0.30 -0.04 9.36
N ASN A 105 1.37 0.67 9.72
CA ASN A 105 2.06 0.47 11.00
C ASN A 105 1.20 0.94 12.19
N MET A 106 0.46 2.04 12.04
CA MET A 106 -0.52 2.49 13.03
C MET A 106 -1.63 1.46 13.23
N GLU A 107 -2.21 0.89 12.15
CA GLU A 107 -3.19 -0.19 12.25
C GLU A 107 -2.64 -1.43 12.95
N LEU A 108 -1.40 -1.79 12.67
CA LEU A 108 -0.73 -2.92 13.32
C LEU A 108 -0.59 -2.67 14.83
N LEU A 109 -0.10 -1.50 15.21
CA LEU A 109 0.08 -1.12 16.61
C LEU A 109 -1.26 -0.97 17.36
N LEU A 110 -2.31 -0.44 16.71
CA LEU A 110 -3.66 -0.38 17.27
C LEU A 110 -4.20 -1.75 17.67
N ARG A 111 -3.81 -2.80 16.94
CA ARG A 111 -4.32 -4.17 17.17
C ARG A 111 -3.48 -4.97 18.17
N TYR A 112 -2.16 -4.76 18.20
CA TYR A 112 -1.24 -5.71 18.84
C TYR A 112 -0.30 -5.08 19.88
N ALA A 113 -0.20 -3.74 19.94
CA ALA A 113 0.67 -3.08 20.89
C ALA A 113 0.05 -3.12 22.31
N ASP A 114 0.90 -3.37 23.29
CA ASP A 114 0.55 -3.20 24.70
C ASP A 114 0.50 -1.71 25.10
N ALA A 115 0.19 -1.42 26.35
CA ALA A 115 0.05 -0.05 26.86
C ALA A 115 1.37 0.73 26.76
N TRP A 116 2.51 0.09 27.06
CA TRP A 116 3.83 0.72 26.97
C TRP A 116 4.22 1.01 25.52
N GLN A 117 4.04 0.03 24.63
CA GLN A 117 4.32 0.17 23.20
C GLN A 117 3.42 1.23 22.57
N SER A 118 2.15 1.27 22.98
CA SER A 118 1.19 2.27 22.51
C SER A 118 1.59 3.68 22.93
N ALA A 119 1.97 3.88 24.19
CA ALA A 119 2.44 5.18 24.66
C ALA A 119 3.75 5.62 24.00
N ARG A 120 4.67 4.66 23.79
CA ARG A 120 6.01 4.93 23.25
C ARG A 120 6.01 5.19 21.73
N TRP A 121 5.18 4.48 20.97
CA TRP A 121 5.24 4.44 19.51
C TRP A 121 3.96 4.85 18.81
N LEU A 122 2.82 4.28 19.22
CA LEU A 122 1.56 4.55 18.53
C LEU A 122 1.08 5.99 18.75
N ALA A 123 1.10 6.49 19.96
CA ALA A 123 0.64 7.85 20.24
C ALA A 123 1.45 8.91 19.48
N PRO A 124 2.79 8.89 19.45
CA PRO A 124 3.57 9.81 18.61
C PRO A 124 3.30 9.66 17.10
N LEU A 125 3.06 8.42 16.59
CA LEU A 125 2.70 8.19 15.19
C LEU A 125 1.34 8.79 14.85
N LEU A 126 0.33 8.56 15.70
CA LEU A 126 -1.01 9.14 15.52
C LEU A 126 -1.00 10.66 15.56
N ASN A 127 -0.09 11.26 16.33
CA ASN A 127 0.10 12.72 16.38
C ASN A 127 1.00 13.25 15.27
N GLY A 128 1.55 12.40 14.40
CA GLY A 128 2.46 12.79 13.32
C GLY A 128 3.82 13.33 13.79
N GLN A 129 4.21 13.04 15.04
CA GLN A 129 5.46 13.49 15.66
C GLN A 129 6.66 12.65 15.24
N ILE A 130 6.42 11.40 14.87
CA ILE A 130 7.44 10.48 14.35
C ILE A 130 6.92 9.79 13.09
N ARG A 131 7.86 9.20 12.35
CA ARG A 131 7.60 8.29 11.24
C ARG A 131 8.11 6.90 11.59
N SER A 132 7.66 5.92 10.82
CA SER A 132 8.02 4.52 11.02
C SER A 132 8.30 3.81 9.70
N ALA A 133 8.96 2.66 9.77
CA ALA A 133 9.18 1.80 8.62
C ALA A 133 8.89 0.33 8.99
N PHE A 134 8.51 -0.47 7.98
CA PHE A 134 8.25 -1.90 8.13
C PHE A 134 9.35 -2.71 7.41
N ALA A 135 10.19 -3.38 8.17
CA ALA A 135 11.40 -4.04 7.69
C ALA A 135 11.16 -5.56 7.55
N MET A 136 10.68 -5.97 6.35
CA MET A 136 10.40 -7.38 6.06
C MET A 136 11.39 -7.94 5.03
N SER A 137 11.48 -7.35 3.84
CA SER A 137 12.25 -7.87 2.71
C SER A 137 13.77 -7.93 2.98
N GLU A 138 14.43 -8.94 2.41
CA GLU A 138 15.89 -9.18 2.56
C GLU A 138 16.54 -9.32 1.18
N PRO A 139 17.81 -8.88 1.01
CA PRO A 139 18.46 -8.89 -0.30
C PRO A 139 18.84 -10.29 -0.78
N ASP A 140 19.14 -11.22 0.13
CA ASP A 140 19.76 -12.50 -0.17
C ASP A 140 18.76 -13.65 -0.34
N ILE A 141 17.43 -13.34 -0.26
CA ILE A 141 16.36 -14.33 -0.38
C ILE A 141 15.21 -13.83 -1.27
N ALA A 142 14.40 -14.77 -1.76
CA ALA A 142 13.12 -14.44 -2.38
C ALA A 142 12.08 -14.11 -1.28
N SER A 143 11.96 -12.83 -0.92
CA SER A 143 11.07 -12.35 0.18
C SER A 143 9.58 -12.50 -0.12
N SER A 144 9.20 -12.94 -1.32
CA SER A 144 7.83 -13.38 -1.66
C SER A 144 7.43 -14.64 -0.89
N ASP A 145 8.41 -15.43 -0.44
CA ASP A 145 8.26 -16.53 0.51
C ASP A 145 8.86 -16.14 1.86
N PRO A 146 8.04 -15.66 2.80
CA PRO A 146 8.53 -15.19 4.11
C PRO A 146 9.11 -16.30 4.98
N ALA A 147 8.86 -17.58 4.68
CA ALA A 147 9.46 -18.69 5.40
C ALA A 147 10.99 -18.72 5.27
N ASN A 148 11.52 -18.08 4.22
CA ASN A 148 12.96 -18.02 3.96
C ASN A 148 13.71 -16.88 4.68
N LEU A 149 13.03 -16.05 5.48
CA LEU A 149 13.68 -14.93 6.19
C LEU A 149 14.87 -15.40 7.02
N GLN A 150 16.00 -14.69 6.88
CA GLN A 150 17.27 -15.00 7.53
C GLN A 150 17.59 -14.06 8.70
N THR A 151 17.04 -12.83 8.71
CA THR A 151 17.17 -11.94 9.87
C THR A 151 16.70 -12.67 11.10
N SER A 152 17.60 -12.86 12.07
CA SER A 152 17.39 -13.70 13.25
C SER A 152 17.11 -12.89 14.51
N LEU A 153 16.29 -13.48 15.37
CA LEU A 153 16.05 -13.07 16.74
C LEU A 153 16.52 -14.19 17.66
N ARG A 154 17.38 -13.86 18.62
CA ARG A 154 17.78 -14.74 19.71
C ARG A 154 17.49 -14.09 21.06
N ARG A 155 17.43 -14.91 22.09
CA ARG A 155 17.30 -14.44 23.47
C ARG A 155 18.63 -14.69 24.22
N ASP A 156 19.12 -13.63 24.89
CA ASP A 156 20.26 -13.66 25.80
C ASP A 156 19.75 -13.21 27.18
N GLY A 157 19.28 -14.15 27.98
CA GLY A 157 18.46 -13.87 29.16
C GLY A 157 17.17 -13.14 28.77
N ASP A 158 16.92 -11.98 29.37
CA ASP A 158 15.76 -11.10 29.03
C ASP A 158 16.04 -10.18 27.84
N THR A 159 17.22 -10.25 27.23
CA THR A 159 17.60 -9.41 26.10
C THR A 159 17.25 -10.08 24.78
N LEU A 160 16.58 -9.34 23.90
CA LEU A 160 16.35 -9.71 22.51
C LEU A 160 17.53 -9.23 21.66
N VAL A 161 18.13 -10.12 20.89
CA VAL A 161 19.30 -9.83 20.04
C VAL A 161 18.93 -10.08 18.58
N LEU A 162 18.98 -9.02 17.75
CA LEU A 162 18.68 -9.12 16.33
C LEU A 162 19.96 -9.04 15.49
N GLN A 163 20.00 -9.88 14.45
CA GLN A 163 21.07 -9.91 13.48
C GLN A 163 20.50 -10.15 12.09
N GLY A 164 20.87 -9.31 11.10
CA GLY A 164 20.44 -9.50 9.72
C GLY A 164 20.54 -8.26 8.85
N ARG A 165 19.97 -8.36 7.64
CA ARG A 165 20.01 -7.31 6.63
C ARG A 165 18.65 -7.20 5.96
N LYS A 166 18.15 -5.98 5.86
CA LYS A 166 16.86 -5.67 5.25
C LYS A 166 17.05 -4.71 4.09
N TRP A 167 16.21 -4.77 3.07
CA TRP A 167 16.30 -3.86 1.94
C TRP A 167 14.92 -3.45 1.41
N PHE A 168 14.90 -2.42 0.56
CA PHE A 168 13.67 -1.77 0.09
C PHE A 168 12.74 -1.37 1.24
N ILE A 169 13.33 -0.88 2.34
CA ILE A 169 12.57 -0.47 3.52
C ILE A 169 12.13 0.98 3.33
N THR A 170 10.87 1.14 2.93
CA THR A 170 10.28 2.45 2.64
C THR A 170 10.13 3.28 3.90
N GLY A 171 10.48 4.56 3.81
CA GLY A 171 10.36 5.53 4.89
C GLY A 171 11.54 5.55 5.86
N ALA A 172 12.51 4.64 5.75
CA ALA A 172 13.59 4.53 6.70
C ALA A 172 14.67 5.64 6.59
N ALA A 173 14.72 6.39 5.47
CA ALA A 173 15.57 7.57 5.33
C ALA A 173 14.87 8.87 5.76
N HIS A 174 13.59 8.82 6.11
CA HIS A 174 12.91 10.02 6.58
C HIS A 174 13.55 10.52 7.88
N PRO A 175 13.87 11.84 8.01
CA PRO A 175 14.56 12.36 9.21
C PRO A 175 13.82 12.10 10.51
N ASP A 176 12.47 12.01 10.47
CA ASP A 176 11.63 11.73 11.63
C ASP A 176 11.33 10.23 11.82
N CYS A 177 11.91 9.34 11.01
CA CYS A 177 11.76 7.91 11.23
C CYS A 177 12.45 7.52 12.55
N ARG A 178 11.66 7.05 13.51
CA ARG A 178 12.14 6.66 14.86
C ARG A 178 11.92 5.19 15.15
N LEU A 179 11.09 4.51 14.36
CA LEU A 179 10.67 3.14 14.61
C LEU A 179 10.84 2.27 13.35
N LEU A 180 11.56 1.16 13.49
CA LEU A 180 11.50 0.02 12.57
C LEU A 180 10.63 -1.08 13.19
N ILE A 181 9.65 -1.59 12.45
CA ILE A 181 8.96 -2.83 12.79
C ILE A 181 9.62 -3.95 11.99
N VAL A 182 10.45 -4.76 12.66
CA VAL A 182 11.29 -5.75 12.01
C VAL A 182 10.65 -7.13 12.10
N MET A 183 10.38 -7.75 10.94
CA MET A 183 10.01 -9.17 10.87
C MET A 183 11.27 -10.01 10.82
N CYS A 184 11.41 -10.94 11.77
CA CYS A 184 12.58 -11.76 11.93
C CYS A 184 12.23 -13.21 12.27
N ARG A 185 13.15 -14.14 11.97
CA ARG A 185 13.07 -15.54 12.36
C ARG A 185 13.47 -15.66 13.83
N ASP A 186 12.56 -16.15 14.66
CA ASP A 186 12.76 -16.36 16.09
C ASP A 186 13.44 -17.74 16.30
N LEU A 187 14.72 -17.73 16.60
CA LEU A 187 15.53 -18.95 16.74
C LEU A 187 15.28 -19.70 18.05
N ASP A 188 14.90 -18.96 19.09
CA ASP A 188 14.59 -19.50 20.41
C ASP A 188 13.08 -19.51 20.67
N GLY A 189 12.31 -19.15 19.66
CA GLY A 189 10.87 -18.96 19.75
C GLY A 189 10.10 -20.26 19.91
N VAL A 190 9.17 -20.22 20.78
CA VAL A 190 8.32 -21.31 21.28
C VAL A 190 7.19 -21.66 20.31
N GLY A 191 7.35 -21.46 19.03
CA GLY A 191 6.33 -21.82 18.06
C GLY A 191 6.57 -23.21 17.51
N GLN A 192 5.59 -24.13 17.66
CA GLN A 192 5.55 -25.31 16.79
C GLN A 192 5.53 -24.80 15.34
N ILE A 193 6.48 -25.28 14.54
CA ILE A 193 6.53 -25.03 13.10
C ILE A 193 5.19 -25.54 12.55
N ASP A 194 4.36 -24.64 12.02
CA ASP A 194 3.22 -25.08 11.21
C ASP A 194 3.74 -25.66 9.88
N ALA A 195 2.88 -26.41 9.19
CA ALA A 195 3.25 -27.08 7.95
C ALA A 195 3.80 -26.13 6.86
N ASP A 196 3.54 -24.82 6.97
CA ASP A 196 3.97 -23.78 6.06
C ASP A 196 5.19 -22.96 6.61
N GLY A 197 5.73 -23.29 7.79
CA GLY A 197 6.88 -22.61 8.40
C GLY A 197 6.62 -21.19 8.92
N HIS A 198 5.36 -20.76 8.96
CA HIS A 198 5.00 -19.35 9.26
C HIS A 198 5.05 -19.00 10.75
N ARG A 199 5.01 -19.98 11.65
CA ARG A 199 5.07 -19.75 13.11
C ARG A 199 6.48 -19.53 13.66
N GLN A 200 7.49 -19.43 12.80
CA GLN A 200 8.88 -19.16 13.22
C GLN A 200 9.21 -17.66 13.27
N HIS A 201 8.28 -16.77 12.94
CA HIS A 201 8.60 -15.36 12.78
C HIS A 201 7.92 -14.50 13.83
N SER A 202 8.70 -13.56 14.37
CA SER A 202 8.27 -12.55 15.34
C SER A 202 8.41 -11.16 14.78
N LEU A 203 7.62 -10.19 15.29
CA LEU A 203 7.78 -8.77 15.02
C LEU A 203 8.47 -8.10 16.22
N VAL A 204 9.49 -7.31 15.93
CA VAL A 204 10.24 -6.56 16.95
C VAL A 204 10.21 -5.07 16.64
N LEU A 205 9.89 -4.26 17.63
CA LEU A 205 9.89 -2.81 17.59
C LEU A 205 11.30 -2.29 17.89
N VAL A 206 12.00 -1.83 16.87
CA VAL A 206 13.41 -1.42 16.95
C VAL A 206 13.50 0.10 16.80
N PRO A 207 14.04 0.82 17.82
CA PRO A 207 14.37 2.23 17.66
C PRO A 207 15.39 2.41 16.52
N MET A 208 15.21 3.44 15.67
CA MET A 208 16.18 3.71 14.60
C MET A 208 17.56 4.10 15.09
N ASP A 209 17.64 4.65 16.30
CA ASP A 209 18.87 5.06 16.98
C ASP A 209 19.48 3.95 17.90
N ALA A 210 18.90 2.74 17.87
CA ALA A 210 19.45 1.63 18.65
C ALA A 210 20.86 1.26 18.16
N PRO A 211 21.82 1.03 19.08
CA PRO A 211 23.14 0.55 18.70
C PRO A 211 23.05 -0.69 17.82
N GLY A 212 23.80 -0.70 16.71
CA GLY A 212 23.78 -1.78 15.73
C GLY A 212 22.79 -1.62 14.58
N VAL A 213 21.90 -0.63 14.60
CA VAL A 213 21.07 -0.26 13.46
C VAL A 213 21.84 0.70 12.56
N GLN A 214 21.96 0.35 11.29
CA GLN A 214 22.66 1.17 10.31
C GLN A 214 21.92 1.21 8.98
N VAL A 215 21.55 2.40 8.51
CA VAL A 215 21.10 2.62 7.15
C VAL A 215 22.30 2.65 6.23
N LEU A 216 22.40 1.65 5.35
CA LEU A 216 23.57 1.50 4.46
C LEU A 216 23.46 2.41 3.23
N ARG A 217 22.27 2.50 2.66
CA ARG A 217 21.99 3.34 1.48
C ARG A 217 20.48 3.51 1.26
N ASN A 218 20.11 4.55 0.52
CA ASN A 218 18.81 4.67 -0.11
C ASN A 218 18.90 4.10 -1.54
N ILE A 219 18.02 3.19 -1.90
CA ILE A 219 18.01 2.48 -3.18
C ILE A 219 17.10 3.21 -4.16
N PRO A 220 17.61 3.70 -5.30
CA PRO A 220 16.76 4.31 -6.32
C PRO A 220 15.89 3.24 -7.01
N MET A 221 14.60 3.47 -7.09
CA MET A 221 13.66 2.62 -7.80
C MET A 221 13.55 3.10 -9.25
N LEU A 222 13.98 2.26 -10.22
CA LEU A 222 14.04 2.64 -11.64
C LEU A 222 14.75 3.99 -11.86
N HIS A 223 15.90 4.18 -11.21
CA HIS A 223 16.68 5.41 -11.17
C HIS A 223 16.00 6.63 -10.53
N HIS A 224 14.83 6.44 -9.90
CA HIS A 224 14.12 7.48 -9.17
C HIS A 224 14.35 7.33 -7.67
N LEU A 225 14.97 8.34 -7.05
CA LEU A 225 15.27 8.34 -5.63
C LEU A 225 14.10 8.96 -4.86
N ALA A 226 13.42 8.14 -4.05
CA ALA A 226 12.41 8.65 -3.15
C ALA A 226 13.08 9.38 -1.96
N PRO A 227 12.64 10.59 -1.59
CA PRO A 227 13.29 11.35 -0.52
C PRO A 227 13.12 10.68 0.85
N GLU A 228 11.99 10.02 1.11
CA GLU A 228 11.74 9.22 2.32
C GLU A 228 12.52 7.90 2.34
N GLY A 229 13.05 7.50 1.21
CA GLY A 229 13.93 6.36 1.00
C GLY A 229 13.22 5.01 0.81
N HIS A 230 13.94 4.15 0.06
CA HIS A 230 13.76 2.70 0.04
C HIS A 230 15.09 2.09 0.50
N CYS A 231 15.28 2.00 1.81
CA CYS A 231 16.61 1.80 2.38
C CYS A 231 17.04 0.35 2.44
N GLU A 232 18.35 0.17 2.39
CA GLU A 232 19.02 -1.01 2.84
C GLU A 232 19.54 -0.80 4.27
N ILE A 233 19.23 -1.74 5.18
CA ILE A 233 19.47 -1.61 6.60
C ILE A 233 20.24 -2.84 7.10
N LEU A 234 21.31 -2.60 7.83
CA LEU A 234 22.03 -3.60 8.60
C LEU A 234 21.56 -3.56 10.05
N LEU A 235 21.30 -4.73 10.61
CA LEU A 235 21.06 -4.98 12.02
C LEU A 235 22.21 -5.85 12.52
N HIS A 236 23.10 -5.29 13.36
CA HIS A 236 24.27 -5.98 13.86
C HIS A 236 24.31 -5.96 15.38
N ASP A 237 24.07 -7.11 16.01
CA ASP A 237 23.98 -7.27 17.48
C ASP A 237 23.07 -6.22 18.14
N VAL A 238 21.88 -5.99 17.54
CA VAL A 238 20.92 -5.02 18.08
C VAL A 238 20.27 -5.61 19.32
N ARG A 239 20.54 -5.02 20.48
CA ARG A 239 20.12 -5.51 21.80
C ARG A 239 18.97 -4.68 22.36
N LEU A 240 17.85 -5.33 22.65
CA LEU A 240 16.62 -4.70 23.10
C LEU A 240 16.04 -5.44 24.30
N GLY A 241 15.27 -4.74 25.12
CA GLY A 241 14.51 -5.38 26.20
C GLY A 241 13.30 -6.19 25.68
N PRO A 242 12.72 -7.06 26.51
CA PRO A 242 11.63 -7.96 26.11
C PRO A 242 10.36 -7.22 25.66
N GLN A 243 10.16 -5.99 26.12
CA GLN A 243 9.05 -5.12 25.71
C GLN A 243 9.12 -4.69 24.22
N ALA A 244 10.22 -4.96 23.52
CA ALA A 244 10.33 -4.69 22.09
C ALA A 244 9.61 -5.75 21.24
N LEU A 245 9.26 -6.91 21.78
CA LEU A 245 8.48 -7.92 21.06
C LEU A 245 7.02 -7.43 20.88
N LEU A 246 6.57 -7.31 19.64
CA LEU A 246 5.20 -6.90 19.34
C LEU A 246 4.27 -8.13 19.32
N GLY A 247 3.23 -8.10 20.13
CA GLY A 247 2.23 -9.15 20.19
C GLY A 247 2.83 -10.50 20.64
N GLN A 248 2.36 -11.59 20.04
CA GLN A 248 2.78 -12.93 20.40
C GLN A 248 3.98 -13.40 19.55
N ALA A 249 4.98 -14.02 20.19
CA ALA A 249 6.06 -14.70 19.48
C ALA A 249 5.53 -15.75 18.50
N GLY A 250 6.11 -15.81 17.30
CA GLY A 250 5.70 -16.73 16.25
C GLY A 250 4.48 -16.27 15.43
N ALA A 251 3.82 -15.16 15.79
CA ALA A 251 2.60 -14.70 15.10
C ALA A 251 2.85 -13.64 14.01
N ALA A 252 4.10 -13.30 13.71
CA ALA A 252 4.44 -12.20 12.80
C ALA A 252 3.79 -12.28 11.43
N PHE A 253 3.68 -13.48 10.85
CA PHE A 253 3.08 -13.65 9.52
C PHE A 253 1.59 -13.26 9.53
N ALA A 254 0.82 -13.74 10.49
CA ALA A 254 -0.60 -13.40 10.62
C ALA A 254 -0.79 -11.89 10.88
N MET A 255 0.02 -11.31 11.75
CA MET A 255 0.03 -9.88 12.05
C MET A 255 0.39 -9.04 10.81
N ALA A 256 1.40 -9.45 10.04
CA ALA A 256 1.80 -8.78 8.79
C ALA A 256 0.68 -8.84 7.74
N GLN A 257 -0.02 -9.97 7.59
CA GLN A 257 -1.16 -10.08 6.67
C GLN A 257 -2.32 -9.17 7.08
N ALA A 258 -2.61 -9.04 8.37
CA ALA A 258 -3.64 -8.13 8.89
C ALA A 258 -3.33 -6.66 8.55
N ARG A 259 -2.02 -6.26 8.61
CA ARG A 259 -1.54 -4.92 8.23
C ARG A 259 -1.62 -4.69 6.71
N LEU A 260 -1.20 -5.67 5.92
CA LEU A 260 -1.04 -5.53 4.48
C LEU A 260 -2.39 -5.47 3.73
N GLY A 261 -3.47 -5.99 4.29
CA GLY A 261 -4.79 -5.99 3.68
C GLY A 261 -5.28 -4.58 3.35
N PRO A 262 -5.52 -3.72 4.36
CA PRO A 262 -5.91 -2.32 4.15
C PRO A 262 -4.88 -1.51 3.37
N GLY A 263 -3.58 -1.72 3.61
CA GLY A 263 -2.51 -1.05 2.87
C GLY A 263 -2.58 -1.27 1.36
N ARG A 264 -2.84 -2.50 0.91
CA ARG A 264 -3.02 -2.83 -0.52
C ARG A 264 -4.23 -2.10 -1.13
N LEU A 265 -5.32 -2.02 -0.37
CA LEU A 265 -6.51 -1.28 -0.79
C LEU A 265 -6.19 0.22 -0.95
N HIS A 266 -5.51 0.83 0.01
CA HIS A 266 -5.13 2.25 -0.05
C HIS A 266 -4.18 2.54 -1.23
N HIS A 267 -3.25 1.63 -1.55
CA HIS A 267 -2.42 1.74 -2.75
C HIS A 267 -3.27 1.70 -4.01
N GLY A 268 -4.23 0.78 -4.11
CA GLY A 268 -5.17 0.71 -5.23
C GLY A 268 -6.00 2.00 -5.41
N MET A 269 -6.49 2.57 -4.31
CA MET A 269 -7.24 3.85 -4.34
C MET A 269 -6.38 4.99 -4.90
N ARG A 270 -5.16 5.15 -4.40
CA ARG A 270 -4.23 6.18 -4.91
C ARG A 270 -3.86 5.95 -6.37
N SER A 271 -3.70 4.70 -6.77
CA SER A 271 -3.43 4.32 -8.16
C SER A 271 -4.52 4.78 -9.12
N ILE A 272 -5.80 4.64 -8.73
CA ILE A 272 -6.94 5.15 -9.52
C ILE A 272 -6.83 6.66 -9.67
N GLY A 273 -6.49 7.40 -8.61
CA GLY A 273 -6.29 8.85 -8.65
C GLY A 273 -5.18 9.28 -9.62
N GLN A 274 -4.07 8.53 -9.65
CA GLN A 274 -2.99 8.76 -10.60
C GLN A 274 -3.41 8.47 -12.04
N CYS A 275 -4.16 7.40 -12.27
CA CYS A 275 -4.70 7.07 -13.60
C CYS A 275 -5.70 8.10 -14.09
N GLU A 276 -6.59 8.59 -13.22
CA GLU A 276 -7.51 9.68 -13.53
C GLU A 276 -6.78 10.95 -13.96
N LEU A 277 -5.75 11.33 -13.20
CA LEU A 277 -4.95 12.50 -13.55
C LEU A 277 -4.21 12.29 -14.87
N ALA A 278 -3.57 11.13 -15.06
CA ALA A 278 -2.86 10.79 -16.28
C ALA A 278 -3.77 10.85 -17.51
N LEU A 279 -4.96 10.28 -17.43
CA LEU A 279 -5.96 10.32 -18.53
C LEU A 279 -6.42 11.76 -18.80
N ARG A 280 -6.70 12.56 -17.77
CA ARG A 280 -7.10 13.97 -17.94
C ARG A 280 -6.01 14.79 -18.61
N LEU A 281 -4.76 14.65 -18.17
CA LEU A 281 -3.61 15.32 -18.77
C LEU A 281 -3.44 14.90 -20.25
N ALA A 282 -3.54 13.60 -20.53
CA ALA A 282 -3.44 13.09 -21.89
C ALA A 282 -4.56 13.63 -22.79
N CYS A 283 -5.82 13.65 -22.33
CA CYS A 283 -6.94 14.24 -23.06
C CYS A 283 -6.74 15.72 -23.38
N ALA A 284 -6.24 16.52 -22.42
CA ALA A 284 -5.90 17.91 -22.65
C ALA A 284 -4.81 18.04 -23.71
N ARG A 285 -3.73 17.26 -23.58
CA ARG A 285 -2.59 17.28 -24.49
C ARG A 285 -2.97 16.99 -25.94
N VAL A 286 -3.72 15.91 -26.20
CA VAL A 286 -4.06 15.51 -27.57
C VAL A 286 -5.06 16.44 -28.25
N ARG A 287 -5.81 17.24 -27.50
CA ARG A 287 -6.70 18.28 -28.02
C ARG A 287 -5.94 19.52 -28.50
N GLU A 288 -4.80 19.81 -27.90
CA GLU A 288 -3.95 20.95 -28.25
C GLU A 288 -2.95 20.62 -29.35
N ARG A 289 -2.36 19.41 -29.30
CA ARG A 289 -1.30 18.98 -30.22
C ARG A 289 -1.84 18.67 -31.61
N GLN A 290 -1.07 19.07 -32.62
CA GLN A 290 -1.35 18.75 -34.02
C GLN A 290 -0.18 17.92 -34.60
N ALA A 291 -0.53 16.96 -35.43
CA ALA A 291 0.38 16.15 -36.22
C ALA A 291 -0.28 15.80 -37.56
N PHE A 292 0.46 15.79 -38.66
CA PHE A 292 -0.03 15.44 -40.00
C PHE A 292 -1.29 16.25 -40.40
N GLY A 293 -1.36 17.51 -40.00
CA GLY A 293 -2.47 18.40 -40.34
C GLY A 293 -3.74 18.26 -39.48
N HIS A 294 -3.74 17.38 -38.48
CA HIS A 294 -4.89 17.14 -37.61
C HIS A 294 -4.51 17.26 -36.12
N HIS A 295 -5.50 17.54 -35.25
CA HIS A 295 -5.32 17.35 -33.82
C HIS A 295 -5.06 15.88 -33.52
N VAL A 296 -4.15 15.60 -32.59
CA VAL A 296 -3.79 14.21 -32.20
C VAL A 296 -5.03 13.45 -31.69
N SER A 297 -6.01 14.15 -31.12
CA SER A 297 -7.30 13.58 -30.70
C SER A 297 -8.17 13.04 -31.85
N ALA A 298 -7.87 13.35 -33.10
CA ALA A 298 -8.61 12.88 -34.27
C ALA A 298 -8.18 11.47 -34.72
N PHE A 299 -7.05 10.96 -34.26
CA PHE A 299 -6.56 9.63 -34.64
C PHE A 299 -7.30 8.53 -33.89
N SER A 300 -7.77 7.50 -34.60
CA SER A 300 -8.58 6.43 -34.05
C SER A 300 -7.91 5.66 -32.92
N ASN A 301 -6.60 5.35 -33.06
CA ASN A 301 -5.83 4.67 -32.03
C ASN A 301 -5.75 5.49 -30.72
N VAL A 302 -5.70 6.82 -30.80
CA VAL A 302 -5.72 7.71 -29.63
C VAL A 302 -7.08 7.68 -28.94
N GLN A 303 -8.16 7.71 -29.75
CA GLN A 303 -9.52 7.58 -29.21
C GLN A 303 -9.74 6.22 -28.53
N ASP A 304 -9.22 5.13 -29.13
CA ASP A 304 -9.25 3.80 -28.54
C ASP A 304 -8.50 3.74 -27.20
N TRP A 305 -7.32 4.34 -27.11
CA TRP A 305 -6.56 4.39 -25.86
C TRP A 305 -7.29 5.16 -24.75
N ILE A 306 -7.92 6.29 -25.09
CA ILE A 306 -8.73 7.08 -24.16
C ILE A 306 -9.93 6.25 -23.67
N ALA A 307 -10.69 5.64 -24.59
CA ALA A 307 -11.87 4.86 -24.26
C ALA A 307 -11.54 3.63 -23.40
N GLN A 308 -10.52 2.85 -23.79
CA GLN A 308 -10.06 1.68 -23.03
C GLN A 308 -9.54 2.08 -21.64
N SER A 309 -8.84 3.22 -21.53
CA SER A 309 -8.36 3.71 -20.22
C SER A 309 -9.52 4.11 -19.32
N ARG A 310 -10.55 4.76 -19.86
CA ARG A 310 -11.76 5.11 -19.10
C ARG A 310 -12.47 3.86 -18.58
N VAL A 311 -12.73 2.89 -19.46
CA VAL A 311 -13.38 1.63 -19.08
C VAL A 311 -12.58 0.89 -18.00
N ALA A 312 -11.26 0.78 -18.17
CA ALA A 312 -10.41 0.09 -17.21
C ALA A 312 -10.38 0.78 -15.82
N ILE A 313 -10.35 2.12 -15.79
CA ILE A 313 -10.40 2.89 -14.53
C ILE A 313 -11.73 2.63 -13.81
N ASP A 314 -12.85 2.67 -14.54
CA ASP A 314 -14.18 2.50 -13.95
C ASP A 314 -14.38 1.07 -13.42
N GLN A 315 -13.92 0.05 -14.15
CA GLN A 315 -13.93 -1.35 -13.69
C GLN A 315 -13.08 -1.53 -12.41
N ALA A 316 -11.87 -1.01 -12.38
CA ALA A 316 -10.99 -1.11 -11.24
C ALA A 316 -11.57 -0.39 -10.01
N ARG A 317 -12.16 0.80 -10.21
CA ARG A 317 -12.82 1.56 -9.14
C ARG A 317 -13.98 0.77 -8.52
N LEU A 318 -14.83 0.14 -9.34
CA LEU A 318 -15.95 -0.66 -8.84
C LEU A 318 -15.48 -1.88 -8.03
N LEU A 319 -14.46 -2.59 -8.50
CA LEU A 319 -13.85 -3.71 -7.76
C LEU A 319 -13.29 -3.24 -6.42
N LEU A 320 -12.63 -2.09 -6.42
CA LEU A 320 -12.03 -1.50 -5.23
C LEU A 320 -13.09 -1.07 -4.21
N LEU A 321 -14.16 -0.38 -4.66
CA LEU A 321 -15.26 0.04 -3.80
C LEU A 321 -15.99 -1.18 -3.19
N GLN A 322 -16.18 -2.24 -3.96
CA GLN A 322 -16.75 -3.50 -3.46
C GLN A 322 -15.86 -4.11 -2.37
N THR A 323 -14.55 -4.13 -2.57
CA THR A 323 -13.60 -4.66 -1.58
C THR A 323 -13.58 -3.79 -0.32
N ALA A 324 -13.58 -2.46 -0.47
CA ALA A 324 -13.67 -1.52 0.64
C ALA A 324 -14.95 -1.74 1.47
N TRP A 325 -16.09 -1.88 0.79
CA TRP A 325 -17.36 -2.18 1.44
C TRP A 325 -17.31 -3.50 2.22
N ARG A 326 -16.75 -4.57 1.65
CA ARG A 326 -16.63 -5.87 2.34
C ARG A 326 -15.70 -5.79 3.54
N LEU A 327 -14.61 -5.02 3.47
CA LEU A 327 -13.70 -4.79 4.60
C LEU A 327 -14.40 -4.10 5.78
N ASP A 328 -15.42 -3.30 5.51
CA ASP A 328 -16.21 -2.61 6.53
C ASP A 328 -17.31 -3.49 7.15
N GLN A 329 -17.59 -4.69 6.61
CA GLN A 329 -18.60 -5.62 7.15
C GLN A 329 -17.98 -6.56 8.17
N ALA A 330 -18.61 -6.67 9.35
CA ALA A 330 -18.12 -7.52 10.44
C ALA A 330 -18.23 -9.03 10.15
N ASP A 331 -19.14 -9.43 9.27
CA ASP A 331 -19.48 -10.82 8.92
C ASP A 331 -18.84 -11.27 7.58
N SER A 332 -17.93 -10.51 7.02
CA SER A 332 -17.24 -10.88 5.79
C SER A 332 -16.42 -12.16 5.95
N ASP A 333 -16.53 -13.09 5.01
CA ASP A 333 -15.66 -14.27 4.96
C ASP A 333 -14.19 -13.88 4.80
N PRO A 334 -13.31 -14.24 5.73
CA PRO A 334 -11.90 -13.89 5.66
C PRO A 334 -11.16 -14.48 4.45
N HIS A 335 -11.64 -15.59 3.89
CA HIS A 335 -11.05 -16.22 2.71
C HIS A 335 -11.42 -15.46 1.43
N GLN A 336 -12.69 -15.09 1.32
CA GLN A 336 -13.18 -14.23 0.23
C GLN A 336 -12.48 -12.88 0.27
N LEU A 337 -12.40 -12.26 1.45
CA LEU A 337 -11.79 -10.95 1.63
C LEU A 337 -10.30 -10.93 1.22
N ARG A 338 -9.55 -12.01 1.55
CA ARG A 338 -8.15 -12.16 1.07
C ARG A 338 -8.07 -12.25 -0.45
N SER A 339 -9.01 -12.95 -1.08
CA SER A 339 -9.09 -13.04 -2.54
C SER A 339 -9.41 -11.69 -3.18
N ASP A 340 -10.34 -10.93 -2.62
CA ASP A 340 -10.73 -9.61 -3.11
C ASP A 340 -9.59 -8.61 -3.02
N VAL A 341 -8.89 -8.55 -1.87
CA VAL A 341 -7.72 -7.68 -1.68
C VAL A 341 -6.59 -8.07 -2.66
N ALA A 342 -6.37 -9.36 -2.89
CA ALA A 342 -5.42 -9.84 -3.88
C ALA A 342 -5.80 -9.40 -5.30
N ALA A 343 -7.07 -9.47 -5.66
CA ALA A 343 -7.57 -9.03 -6.96
C ALA A 343 -7.40 -7.51 -7.16
N VAL A 344 -7.74 -6.71 -6.15
CA VAL A 344 -7.51 -5.24 -6.17
C VAL A 344 -6.05 -4.92 -6.43
N LYS A 345 -5.11 -5.59 -5.75
CA LYS A 345 -3.67 -5.34 -5.91
C LYS A 345 -3.19 -5.62 -7.33
N VAL A 346 -3.56 -6.76 -7.91
CA VAL A 346 -3.19 -7.12 -9.29
C VAL A 346 -3.80 -6.15 -10.29
N VAL A 347 -5.10 -5.88 -10.17
CA VAL A 347 -5.82 -4.97 -11.08
C VAL A 347 -5.27 -3.56 -11.02
N ALA A 348 -4.97 -3.03 -9.82
CA ALA A 348 -4.43 -1.68 -9.66
C ALA A 348 -3.04 -1.52 -10.31
N ALA A 349 -2.14 -2.51 -10.16
CA ALA A 349 -0.82 -2.49 -10.79
C ALA A 349 -0.92 -2.52 -12.32
N GLN A 350 -1.76 -3.40 -12.87
CA GLN A 350 -2.00 -3.50 -14.31
C GLN A 350 -2.64 -2.23 -14.86
N LEU A 351 -3.66 -1.70 -14.19
CA LEU A 351 -4.33 -0.46 -14.57
C LEU A 351 -3.32 0.68 -14.68
N GLN A 352 -2.52 0.88 -13.62
CA GLN A 352 -1.61 2.03 -13.56
C GLN A 352 -0.54 1.95 -14.64
N THR A 353 0.08 0.79 -14.85
CA THR A 353 1.07 0.64 -15.92
C THR A 353 0.46 0.89 -17.30
N GLN A 354 -0.72 0.34 -17.60
CA GLN A 354 -1.35 0.49 -18.90
C GLN A 354 -1.85 1.91 -19.19
N VAL A 355 -2.55 2.52 -18.24
CA VAL A 355 -3.12 3.87 -18.44
C VAL A 355 -2.02 4.92 -18.53
N VAL A 356 -1.01 4.81 -17.65
CA VAL A 356 0.11 5.78 -17.66
C VAL A 356 1.00 5.60 -18.88
N ASP A 357 1.25 4.37 -19.33
CA ASP A 357 2.00 4.09 -20.57
C ASP A 357 1.34 4.76 -21.77
N ARG A 358 0.02 4.59 -21.92
CA ARG A 358 -0.75 5.26 -22.96
C ARG A 358 -0.68 6.79 -22.86
N ALA A 359 -0.74 7.32 -21.64
CA ALA A 359 -0.60 8.76 -21.41
C ALA A 359 0.79 9.27 -21.82
N ILE A 360 1.86 8.56 -21.46
CA ILE A 360 3.22 8.85 -21.91
C ILE A 360 3.29 8.87 -23.44
N GLN A 361 2.74 7.85 -24.09
CA GLN A 361 2.72 7.76 -25.55
C GLN A 361 2.01 8.97 -26.20
N MET A 362 0.88 9.41 -25.62
CA MET A 362 0.13 10.60 -26.08
C MET A 362 0.89 11.90 -25.84
N PHE A 363 1.74 11.97 -24.80
CA PHE A 363 2.59 13.13 -24.53
C PHE A 363 3.85 13.17 -25.41
N GLY A 364 4.31 12.00 -25.91
CA GLY A 364 5.59 11.86 -26.58
C GLY A 364 6.77 12.05 -25.62
N ALA A 365 7.88 12.60 -26.08
CA ALA A 365 9.10 12.76 -25.28
C ALA A 365 8.88 13.49 -23.94
N MET A 366 7.95 14.46 -23.90
CA MET A 366 7.60 15.16 -22.67
C MET A 366 7.06 14.24 -21.58
N GLY A 367 6.37 13.14 -21.96
CA GLY A 367 5.87 12.14 -21.01
C GLY A 367 6.97 11.34 -20.29
N LEU A 368 8.17 11.33 -20.85
CA LEU A 368 9.36 10.68 -20.25
C LEU A 368 10.16 11.63 -19.35
N SER A 369 9.88 12.94 -19.41
CA SER A 369 10.61 13.97 -18.67
C SER A 369 9.99 14.21 -17.29
N PRO A 370 10.73 14.83 -16.36
CA PRO A 370 10.20 15.25 -15.06
C PRO A 370 9.22 16.42 -15.14
N ASP A 371 9.01 17.01 -16.34
CA ASP A 371 8.05 18.11 -16.54
C ASP A 371 6.59 17.65 -16.37
N THR A 372 6.36 16.36 -16.33
CA THR A 372 5.07 15.74 -16.06
C THR A 372 5.18 14.68 -14.96
N PRO A 373 4.11 14.37 -14.23
CA PRO A 373 4.13 13.30 -13.24
C PRO A 373 4.15 11.89 -13.85
N LEU A 374 4.05 11.75 -15.18
CA LEU A 374 3.77 10.49 -15.86
C LEU A 374 4.89 9.46 -15.69
N ALA A 375 6.15 9.86 -15.84
CA ALA A 375 7.29 8.96 -15.67
C ALA A 375 7.35 8.39 -14.25
N TYR A 376 7.10 9.24 -13.24
CA TYR A 376 6.99 8.81 -11.84
C TYR A 376 5.82 7.85 -11.64
N PHE A 377 4.63 8.17 -12.15
CA PHE A 377 3.45 7.31 -12.04
C PHE A 377 3.66 5.94 -12.69
N TRP A 378 4.33 5.92 -13.83
CA TRP A 378 4.67 4.66 -14.51
C TRP A 378 5.64 3.81 -13.68
N SER A 379 6.70 4.43 -13.16
CA SER A 379 7.69 3.76 -12.30
C SER A 379 7.03 3.17 -11.06
N TRP A 380 6.13 3.92 -10.44
CA TRP A 380 5.35 3.46 -9.29
C TRP A 380 4.41 2.30 -9.66
N GLY A 381 3.70 2.41 -10.79
CA GLY A 381 2.86 1.34 -11.32
C GLY A 381 3.65 0.04 -11.52
N ARG A 382 4.87 0.14 -12.10
CA ARG A 382 5.74 -1.02 -12.26
C ARG A 382 6.20 -1.61 -10.94
N ALA A 383 6.50 -0.77 -9.96
CA ALA A 383 6.87 -1.22 -8.61
C ALA A 383 5.70 -1.93 -7.90
N MET A 384 4.46 -1.47 -8.12
CA MET A 384 3.27 -2.10 -7.56
C MET A 384 3.09 -3.56 -7.96
N HIS A 385 3.61 -4.02 -9.09
CA HIS A 385 3.62 -5.44 -9.45
C HIS A 385 4.46 -6.30 -8.51
N LEU A 386 5.38 -5.69 -7.76
CA LEU A 386 6.36 -6.38 -6.89
C LEU A 386 6.12 -6.14 -5.40
N MET A 387 5.78 -4.89 -5.02
CA MET A 387 5.60 -4.51 -3.61
C MET A 387 4.36 -5.18 -3.00
N ASP A 388 4.36 -5.34 -1.67
CA ASP A 388 3.28 -5.97 -0.89
C ASP A 388 2.90 -7.38 -1.37
N GLY A 389 3.85 -8.07 -1.96
CA GLY A 389 3.74 -9.36 -2.64
C GLY A 389 3.61 -9.22 -4.15
N PRO A 390 4.38 -9.98 -4.93
CA PRO A 390 4.31 -9.95 -6.38
C PRO A 390 2.97 -10.50 -6.90
N ASP A 391 2.62 -10.12 -8.13
CA ASP A 391 1.34 -10.50 -8.75
C ASP A 391 1.12 -12.01 -8.75
N GLU A 392 2.18 -12.81 -8.93
CA GLU A 392 2.13 -14.28 -8.95
C GLU A 392 1.64 -14.87 -7.62
N VAL A 393 2.02 -14.25 -6.49
CA VAL A 393 1.55 -14.66 -5.15
C VAL A 393 0.06 -14.38 -5.00
N HIS A 394 -0.40 -13.22 -5.48
CA HIS A 394 -1.79 -12.83 -5.44
C HIS A 394 -2.66 -13.66 -6.38
N LEU A 395 -2.23 -13.87 -7.62
CA LEU A 395 -2.91 -14.72 -8.60
C LEU A 395 -3.04 -16.15 -8.09
N ARG A 396 -1.98 -16.70 -7.48
CA ARG A 396 -2.04 -18.01 -6.82
C ARG A 396 -3.08 -18.06 -5.70
N SER A 397 -3.18 -16.99 -4.89
CA SER A 397 -4.16 -16.89 -3.81
C SER A 397 -5.59 -16.90 -4.35
N ILE A 398 -5.86 -16.12 -5.40
CA ILE A 398 -7.17 -16.05 -6.08
C ILE A 398 -7.53 -17.42 -6.67
N ALA A 399 -6.61 -18.04 -7.42
CA ALA A 399 -6.83 -19.34 -8.02
C ALA A 399 -7.15 -20.43 -6.99
N ARG A 400 -6.40 -20.47 -5.88
CA ARG A 400 -6.66 -21.42 -4.77
C ARG A 400 -8.03 -21.21 -4.12
N HIS A 401 -8.49 -19.97 -4.02
CA HIS A 401 -9.82 -19.68 -3.49
C HIS A 401 -10.90 -20.18 -4.44
N SER A 402 -10.80 -19.88 -5.75
CA SER A 402 -11.75 -20.33 -6.77
C SER A 402 -11.82 -21.86 -6.88
N LEU A 403 -10.67 -22.55 -6.81
CA LEU A 403 -10.62 -24.02 -6.82
C LEU A 403 -11.30 -24.63 -5.60
N ARG A 404 -11.17 -24.01 -4.41
CA ARG A 404 -11.89 -24.48 -3.22
C ARG A 404 -13.39 -24.32 -3.36
N GLN A 405 -13.87 -23.18 -3.85
CA GLN A 405 -15.29 -22.96 -4.09
C GLN A 405 -15.90 -23.96 -5.08
N SER A 406 -15.15 -24.36 -6.11
CA SER A 406 -15.62 -25.33 -7.12
C SER A 406 -15.66 -26.76 -6.59
N ALA A 407 -14.82 -27.11 -5.60
CA ALA A 407 -14.82 -28.45 -5.01
C ALA A 407 -16.15 -28.78 -4.31
N ASP A 408 -16.81 -27.81 -3.71
CA ASP A 408 -18.08 -27.94 -3.02
C ASP A 408 -19.28 -28.05 -3.98
N GLN A 409 -19.10 -27.72 -5.27
CA GLN A 409 -20.17 -27.64 -6.28
C GLN A 409 -20.13 -28.76 -7.32
N GLY A 410 -19.18 -29.70 -7.22
CA GLY A 410 -18.85 -30.65 -8.30
C GLY A 410 -20.04 -31.50 -8.84
N ALA A 411 -21.00 -31.88 -8.02
CA ALA A 411 -22.14 -32.67 -8.46
C ALA A 411 -23.16 -31.89 -9.33
N SER A 412 -23.29 -30.58 -9.12
CA SER A 412 -24.25 -29.76 -9.86
C SER A 412 -23.70 -29.33 -11.25
N LEU A 413 -22.40 -29.33 -11.46
CA LEU A 413 -21.76 -28.91 -12.71
C LEU A 413 -21.92 -29.93 -13.83
N ALA A 414 -22.11 -31.24 -13.50
CA ALA A 414 -22.32 -32.30 -14.50
C ALA A 414 -23.54 -32.03 -15.41
N ALA A 415 -24.57 -31.34 -14.89
CA ALA A 415 -25.76 -30.97 -15.64
C ALA A 415 -25.52 -29.97 -16.79
N TYR A 416 -24.38 -29.25 -16.78
CA TYR A 416 -24.03 -28.31 -17.83
C TYR A 416 -23.25 -28.95 -19.00
N PHE A 417 -22.85 -30.23 -18.88
CA PHE A 417 -22.22 -30.93 -19.99
C PHE A 417 -23.26 -31.37 -21.03
N THR A 418 -22.94 -31.16 -22.30
CA THR A 418 -23.85 -31.40 -23.41
C THR A 418 -23.69 -32.82 -24.03
N THR A 419 -22.62 -33.53 -23.68
CA THR A 419 -22.36 -34.89 -24.20
C THR A 419 -22.87 -35.97 -23.23
N PRO A 420 -23.67 -36.97 -23.68
CA PRO A 420 -24.23 -38.00 -22.82
C PRO A 420 -23.16 -38.82 -22.05
N GLU A 421 -21.97 -38.98 -22.62
CA GLU A 421 -20.85 -39.69 -22.00
C GLU A 421 -20.30 -38.97 -20.77
N GLN A 422 -20.34 -37.67 -20.76
CA GLN A 422 -19.91 -36.80 -19.62
C GLN A 422 -20.95 -36.78 -18.49
N LEU A 423 -22.22 -37.07 -18.81
CA LEU A 423 -23.30 -37.14 -17.82
C LEU A 423 -23.31 -38.48 -17.04
N GLN A 424 -22.66 -39.52 -17.57
CA GLN A 424 -22.68 -40.87 -16.96
C GLN A 424 -21.60 -41.12 -15.92
N SER A 425 -20.59 -40.25 -15.85
CA SER A 425 -19.50 -40.41 -14.89
C SER A 425 -19.24 -39.09 -14.19
N PRO A 426 -19.97 -38.78 -13.08
CA PRO A 426 -19.56 -37.64 -12.27
C PRO A 426 -18.12 -37.86 -11.76
N PRO A 427 -17.28 -36.88 -11.81
CA PRO A 427 -15.90 -37.00 -11.35
C PRO A 427 -15.92 -37.48 -9.88
N ARG A 428 -15.33 -38.62 -9.60
CA ARG A 428 -15.08 -39.05 -8.21
C ARG A 428 -13.99 -38.14 -7.67
N ILE A 429 -14.41 -37.14 -6.92
CA ILE A 429 -13.50 -36.32 -6.13
C ILE A 429 -13.06 -37.18 -4.94
N ARG A 430 -11.79 -37.59 -4.95
CA ARG A 430 -11.14 -38.21 -3.80
C ARG A 430 -10.54 -37.12 -2.91
#